data_664b03238752ee6187140ed49e4d0bcc
#
_entry.id   664b03238752ee6187140ed49e4d0bcc
#
_cell.length_a   1.000
_cell.length_b   1.000
_cell.length_c   1.000
_cell.angle_alpha   90.00
_cell.angle_beta   90.00
_cell.angle_gamma   90.00
#
_symmetry.space_group_name_H-M   'P 1'
#
loop_
_entity.id
_entity.type
_entity.pdbx_description
1 polymer ?
#
loop_
_entity_poly.entity_id
_entity_poly.type
_entity_poly.pdbx_seq_one_letter_code
_entity_poly.pdbx_strand_id
1 'polypeptide(L)'
;MDNRVISFIQPSRNNLKYLKWSYSSIRRNLGYRHEICWADDFSDDGTWEWMQEIAEKDKNVKIHRNEGPTRLGHTILYDTLVDMASNDIVMIYHADMYACPGLDEEVLKHLERGKVVSATRIEPPLHPDGPEKVLQDFGIEPEEFDEMGLMEFLKEDEYGEDKLTEGIFAPWAIYKEDFQSIGGHDPLYAPQSKEDSDIFNRFQLAGYETIQTWQGYVYHMTCRGSRFKDG
;
A
#
# COMPACT_ATOMS: atom_id res chain seq x y z
N MET A 1 -22.02 -8.49 -2.71
CA MET A 1 -20.95 -7.56 -2.35
C MET A 1 -20.32 -8.02 -1.05
N ASP A 2 -19.01 -8.13 -1.01
CA ASP A 2 -18.27 -8.42 0.22
C ASP A 2 -18.39 -7.21 1.16
N ASN A 3 -18.77 -7.45 2.42
CA ASN A 3 -18.94 -6.38 3.40
C ASN A 3 -17.69 -6.20 4.28
N ARG A 4 -16.63 -6.98 4.04
CA ARG A 4 -15.37 -6.81 4.76
C ARG A 4 -14.76 -5.44 4.44
N VAL A 5 -14.06 -4.88 5.40
CA VAL A 5 -13.41 -3.57 5.28
C VAL A 5 -11.91 -3.71 5.54
N ILE A 6 -11.14 -2.90 4.84
CA ILE A 6 -9.67 -2.89 4.90
C ILE A 6 -9.22 -1.64 5.64
N SER A 7 -8.19 -1.76 6.47
CA SER A 7 -7.38 -0.63 6.94
C SER A 7 -6.13 -0.52 6.07
N PHE A 8 -6.03 0.54 5.28
CA PHE A 8 -4.85 0.87 4.48
C PHE A 8 -3.75 1.43 5.39
N ILE A 9 -2.61 0.77 5.43
CA ILE A 9 -1.47 1.07 6.31
C ILE A 9 -0.41 1.81 5.50
N GLN A 10 -0.29 3.12 5.72
CA GLN A 10 0.41 3.99 4.79
C GLN A 10 1.29 5.02 5.51
N PRO A 11 2.54 4.67 5.88
CA PRO A 11 3.50 5.63 6.38
C PRO A 11 3.98 6.57 5.27
N SER A 12 4.31 7.79 5.63
CA SER A 12 4.76 8.82 4.69
C SER A 12 5.83 9.72 5.31
N ARG A 13 6.76 10.19 4.50
CA ARG A 13 7.72 11.23 4.86
C ARG A 13 8.03 12.11 3.66
N ASN A 14 7.77 13.42 3.79
CA ASN A 14 8.05 14.41 2.73
C ASN A 14 7.46 14.01 1.35
N ASN A 15 6.22 13.54 1.35
CA ASN A 15 5.54 12.94 0.21
C ASN A 15 4.14 13.52 -0.02
N LEU A 16 3.90 14.76 0.40
CA LEU A 16 2.56 15.36 0.44
C LEU A 16 1.78 15.21 -0.86
N LYS A 17 2.39 15.50 -2.02
CA LYS A 17 1.68 15.43 -3.30
C LYS A 17 1.26 14.03 -3.67
N TYR A 18 2.11 13.02 -3.42
CA TYR A 18 1.78 11.61 -3.67
C TYR A 18 0.71 11.12 -2.71
N LEU A 19 0.81 11.49 -1.43
CA LEU A 19 -0.17 11.09 -0.42
C LEU A 19 -1.57 11.65 -0.74
N LYS A 20 -1.67 12.90 -1.21
CA LYS A 20 -2.92 13.51 -1.69
C LYS A 20 -3.50 12.75 -2.88
N TRP A 21 -2.68 12.39 -3.83
CA TRP A 21 -3.06 11.63 -5.01
C TRP A 21 -3.54 10.21 -4.64
N SER A 22 -2.79 9.51 -3.78
CA SER A 22 -3.15 8.21 -3.25
C SER A 22 -4.48 8.23 -2.49
N TYR A 23 -4.65 9.18 -1.55
CA TYR A 23 -5.90 9.36 -0.82
C TYR A 23 -7.09 9.58 -1.74
N SER A 24 -6.94 10.48 -2.71
CA SER A 24 -8.00 10.77 -3.69
C SER A 24 -8.42 9.51 -4.45
N SER A 25 -7.46 8.68 -4.87
CA SER A 25 -7.74 7.43 -5.58
C SER A 25 -8.49 6.42 -4.71
N ILE A 26 -8.07 6.20 -3.46
CA ILE A 26 -8.73 5.30 -2.52
C ILE A 26 -10.18 5.75 -2.30
N ARG A 27 -10.42 7.04 -2.03
CA ARG A 27 -11.77 7.53 -1.74
C ARG A 27 -12.69 7.52 -2.95
N ARG A 28 -12.17 7.81 -4.13
CA ARG A 28 -12.94 7.83 -5.36
C ARG A 28 -13.26 6.43 -5.89
N ASN A 29 -12.28 5.53 -5.88
CA ASN A 29 -12.39 4.25 -6.54
C ASN A 29 -12.86 3.12 -5.62
N LEU A 30 -12.56 3.19 -4.30
CA LEU A 30 -12.91 2.15 -3.33
C LEU A 30 -13.94 2.63 -2.29
N GLY A 31 -14.19 3.94 -2.22
CA GLY A 31 -15.19 4.54 -1.34
C GLY A 31 -14.70 4.82 0.09
N TYR A 32 -15.64 5.32 0.89
CA TYR A 32 -15.36 5.79 2.26
C TYR A 32 -15.51 4.70 3.34
N ARG A 33 -15.87 3.48 2.97
CA ARG A 33 -16.04 2.38 3.93
C ARG A 33 -14.72 1.92 4.55
N HIS A 34 -13.63 2.03 3.79
CA HIS A 34 -12.31 1.60 4.24
C HIS A 34 -11.67 2.62 5.18
N GLU A 35 -10.92 2.11 6.15
CA GLU A 35 -10.09 2.94 7.03
C GLU A 35 -8.75 3.22 6.35
N ILE A 36 -8.21 4.41 6.57
CA ILE A 36 -6.84 4.76 6.19
C ILE A 36 -6.09 5.12 7.46
N CYS A 37 -4.97 4.45 7.71
CA CYS A 37 -4.08 4.73 8.82
C CYS A 37 -2.79 5.35 8.26
N TRP A 38 -2.54 6.60 8.56
CA TRP A 38 -1.33 7.33 8.18
C TRP A 38 -0.37 7.52 9.33
N ALA A 39 0.93 7.42 9.04
CA ALA A 39 1.98 7.90 9.92
C ALA A 39 2.84 8.93 9.19
N ASP A 40 3.07 10.07 9.84
CA ASP A 40 4.04 11.07 9.44
C ASP A 40 5.39 10.79 10.11
N ASP A 41 6.44 10.52 9.33
CA ASP A 41 7.78 10.26 9.83
C ASP A 41 8.64 11.54 9.88
N PHE A 42 8.19 12.53 10.65
CA PHE A 42 8.88 13.82 10.83
C PHE A 42 9.07 14.58 9.52
N SER A 43 7.95 14.85 8.81
CA SER A 43 7.95 15.66 7.58
C SER A 43 8.04 17.16 7.85
N ASP A 44 8.56 17.91 6.87
CA ASP A 44 8.68 19.37 6.85
C ASP A 44 8.05 20.02 5.59
N ASP A 45 7.30 19.23 4.79
CA ASP A 45 6.66 19.65 3.54
C ASP A 45 5.16 19.97 3.66
N GLY A 46 4.62 19.99 4.89
CA GLY A 46 3.20 20.18 5.16
C GLY A 46 2.37 18.88 5.17
N THR A 47 3.01 17.72 5.11
CA THR A 47 2.33 16.42 5.16
C THR A 47 1.50 16.27 6.43
N TRP A 48 2.08 16.59 7.61
CA TRP A 48 1.38 16.44 8.88
C TRP A 48 0.15 17.34 9.01
N GLU A 49 0.28 18.61 8.65
CA GLU A 49 -0.81 19.57 8.71
C GLU A 49 -1.97 19.14 7.80
N TRP A 50 -1.66 18.63 6.63
CA TRP A 50 -2.67 18.11 5.72
C TRP A 50 -3.32 16.82 6.25
N MET A 51 -2.58 15.90 6.85
CA MET A 51 -3.14 14.71 7.49
C MET A 51 -4.15 15.09 8.59
N GLN A 52 -3.83 16.09 9.41
CA GLN A 52 -4.74 16.61 10.45
C GLN A 52 -6.02 17.17 9.83
N GLU A 53 -5.90 17.99 8.79
CA GLU A 53 -7.05 18.56 8.07
C GLU A 53 -7.99 17.47 7.53
N ILE A 54 -7.43 16.40 6.95
CA ILE A 54 -8.24 15.30 6.42
C ILE A 54 -8.87 14.49 7.56
N ALA A 55 -8.15 14.18 8.63
CA ALA A 55 -8.68 13.41 9.75
C ALA A 55 -9.86 14.12 10.47
N GLU A 56 -9.91 15.45 10.44
CA GLU A 56 -11.07 16.21 10.93
C GLU A 56 -12.32 16.01 10.07
N LYS A 57 -12.14 15.84 8.75
CA LYS A 57 -13.23 15.76 7.76
C LYS A 57 -13.66 14.33 7.46
N ASP A 58 -12.71 13.41 7.46
CA ASP A 58 -12.90 12.00 7.13
C ASP A 58 -12.74 11.13 8.39
N LYS A 59 -13.87 10.65 8.92
CA LYS A 59 -13.90 9.87 10.19
C LYS A 59 -13.27 8.48 10.07
N ASN A 60 -13.00 8.03 8.86
CA ASN A 60 -12.31 6.77 8.59
C ASN A 60 -10.82 6.98 8.28
N VAL A 61 -10.25 8.12 8.71
CA VAL A 61 -8.82 8.39 8.69
C VAL A 61 -8.28 8.46 10.11
N LYS A 62 -7.21 7.73 10.37
CA LYS A 62 -6.42 7.78 11.59
C LYS A 62 -5.02 8.26 11.28
N ILE A 63 -4.45 9.03 12.18
CA ILE A 63 -3.12 9.60 12.00
C ILE A 63 -2.23 9.36 13.22
N HIS A 64 -0.97 9.14 12.96
CA HIS A 64 0.12 9.04 13.93
C HIS A 64 1.27 9.96 13.52
N ARG A 65 2.01 10.52 14.46
CA ARG A 65 3.19 11.33 14.17
C ARG A 65 4.42 10.80 14.90
N ASN A 66 5.50 10.66 14.17
CA ASN A 66 6.83 10.65 14.75
C ASN A 66 7.29 12.09 15.01
N GLU A 67 7.46 12.47 16.26
CA GLU A 67 7.88 13.83 16.65
C GLU A 67 9.37 14.11 16.34
N GLY A 68 10.09 13.10 15.85
CA GLY A 68 11.49 13.24 15.49
C GLY A 68 12.44 13.51 16.66
N PRO A 69 13.69 13.97 16.40
CA PRO A 69 14.26 14.21 15.06
C PRO A 69 14.68 12.92 14.34
N THR A 70 14.71 11.77 15.03
CA THR A 70 15.14 10.50 14.45
C THR A 70 14.03 9.91 13.58
N ARG A 71 14.38 9.55 12.35
CA ARG A 71 13.51 8.82 11.42
C ARG A 71 13.25 7.40 11.97
N LEU A 72 12.00 6.99 12.02
CA LEU A 72 11.60 5.63 12.39
C LEU A 72 11.56 4.69 11.17
N GLY A 73 11.12 5.20 10.03
CA GLY A 73 11.03 4.45 8.77
C GLY A 73 9.84 3.49 8.69
N HIS A 74 9.76 2.82 7.56
CA HIS A 74 8.64 1.95 7.22
C HIS A 74 8.48 0.79 8.20
N THR A 75 9.57 0.12 8.57
CA THR A 75 9.59 -1.05 9.44
C THR A 75 8.80 -0.82 10.73
N ILE A 76 9.09 0.27 11.44
CA ILE A 76 8.43 0.58 12.72
C ILE A 76 7.04 1.16 12.51
N LEU A 77 6.88 2.01 11.49
CA LEU A 77 5.62 2.72 11.28
C LEU A 77 4.53 1.82 10.71
N TYR A 78 4.85 0.81 9.91
CA TYR A 78 3.86 -0.19 9.49
C TYR A 78 3.26 -0.89 10.70
N ASP A 79 4.08 -1.39 11.62
CA ASP A 79 3.61 -2.10 12.81
C ASP A 79 2.80 -1.18 13.73
N THR A 80 3.26 0.05 13.95
CA THR A 80 2.52 1.07 14.70
C THR A 80 1.13 1.31 14.11
N LEU A 81 1.02 1.41 12.78
CA LEU A 81 -0.25 1.63 12.10
C LEU A 81 -1.14 0.39 12.09
N VAL A 82 -0.56 -0.81 11.96
CA VAL A 82 -1.32 -2.07 12.09
C VAL A 82 -1.94 -2.17 13.48
N ASP A 83 -1.20 -1.85 14.54
CA ASP A 83 -1.73 -1.86 15.91
C ASP A 83 -2.87 -0.86 16.09
N MET A 84 -2.77 0.32 15.46
CA MET A 84 -3.77 1.38 15.51
C MET A 84 -5.03 1.08 14.68
N ALA A 85 -4.93 0.22 13.66
CA ALA A 85 -6.02 -0.11 12.75
C ALA A 85 -7.22 -0.71 13.50
N SER A 86 -8.44 -0.30 13.13
CA SER A 86 -9.68 -0.80 13.75
C SER A 86 -10.21 -2.09 13.14
N ASN A 87 -9.87 -2.34 11.86
CA ASN A 87 -10.43 -3.47 11.13
C ASN A 87 -9.55 -4.72 11.26
N ASP A 88 -10.19 -5.88 11.05
CA ASP A 88 -9.52 -7.19 11.10
C ASP A 88 -8.60 -7.44 9.90
N ILE A 89 -8.73 -6.66 8.84
CA ILE A 89 -7.94 -6.78 7.61
C ILE A 89 -7.11 -5.50 7.45
N VAL A 90 -5.82 -5.68 7.27
CA VAL A 90 -4.86 -4.60 6.98
C VAL A 90 -4.25 -4.79 5.60
N MET A 91 -3.96 -3.70 4.91
CA MET A 91 -3.24 -3.69 3.65
C MET A 91 -2.02 -2.77 3.76
N ILE A 92 -0.83 -3.35 3.63
CA ILE A 92 0.40 -2.57 3.53
C ILE A 92 0.40 -1.85 2.18
N TYR A 93 0.50 -0.52 2.23
CA TYR A 93 0.25 0.33 1.07
C TYR A 93 1.22 1.52 1.03
N HIS A 94 1.80 1.82 -0.13
CA HIS A 94 2.74 2.94 -0.23
C HIS A 94 2.02 4.26 -0.52
N ALA A 95 2.64 5.38 -0.11
CA ALA A 95 2.10 6.72 -0.31
C ALA A 95 2.06 7.17 -1.80
N ASP A 96 2.83 6.51 -2.66
CA ASP A 96 2.95 6.78 -4.10
C ASP A 96 2.21 5.75 -4.98
N MET A 97 1.15 5.13 -4.43
CA MET A 97 0.27 4.20 -5.13
C MET A 97 -1.11 4.80 -5.36
N TYR A 98 -1.63 4.61 -6.57
CA TYR A 98 -3.00 4.90 -6.96
C TYR A 98 -3.82 3.62 -6.92
N ALA A 99 -4.89 3.61 -6.16
CA ALA A 99 -5.81 2.49 -6.10
C ALA A 99 -6.70 2.47 -7.35
N CYS A 100 -6.58 1.43 -8.18
CA CYS A 100 -7.47 1.23 -9.31
C CYS A 100 -8.86 0.75 -8.86
N PRO A 101 -9.94 1.01 -9.63
CA PRO A 101 -11.26 0.48 -9.33
C PRO A 101 -11.26 -1.04 -9.17
N GLY A 102 -11.96 -1.56 -8.15
CA GLY A 102 -12.08 -3.00 -7.89
C GLY A 102 -10.91 -3.63 -7.14
N LEU A 103 -9.85 -2.89 -6.81
CA LEU A 103 -8.70 -3.38 -6.04
C LEU A 103 -9.12 -4.11 -4.76
N ASP A 104 -10.01 -3.50 -3.98
CA ASP A 104 -10.46 -4.05 -2.70
C ASP A 104 -11.29 -5.32 -2.88
N GLU A 105 -12.18 -5.35 -3.87
CA GLU A 105 -13.05 -6.48 -4.15
C GLU A 105 -12.22 -7.70 -4.58
N GLU A 106 -11.25 -7.51 -5.47
CA GLU A 106 -10.39 -8.59 -5.94
C GLU A 106 -9.44 -9.11 -4.86
N VAL A 107 -8.85 -8.26 -4.06
CA VAL A 107 -8.02 -8.69 -2.94
C VAL A 107 -8.84 -9.45 -1.90
N LEU A 108 -10.00 -8.92 -1.52
CA LEU A 108 -10.88 -9.56 -0.53
C LEU A 108 -11.45 -10.90 -1.03
N LYS A 109 -11.70 -11.05 -2.33
CA LYS A 109 -12.18 -12.29 -2.95
C LYS A 109 -11.28 -13.48 -2.62
N HIS A 110 -9.98 -13.28 -2.58
CA HIS A 110 -8.99 -14.33 -2.35
C HIS A 110 -8.45 -14.37 -0.92
N LEU A 111 -8.78 -13.39 -0.09
CA LEU A 111 -8.25 -13.28 1.26
C LEU A 111 -9.00 -14.18 2.26
N GLU A 112 -8.23 -15.08 2.88
CA GLU A 112 -8.65 -15.97 3.96
C GLU A 112 -7.59 -15.99 5.06
N ARG A 113 -7.92 -16.55 6.24
CA ARG A 113 -6.92 -16.78 7.29
C ARG A 113 -5.81 -17.70 6.79
N GLY A 114 -4.57 -17.38 7.14
CA GLY A 114 -3.39 -18.11 6.67
C GLY A 114 -2.96 -17.78 5.24
N LYS A 115 -3.56 -16.73 4.64
CA LYS A 115 -3.18 -16.23 3.31
C LYS A 115 -2.71 -14.77 3.35
N VAL A 116 -1.74 -14.46 2.50
CA VAL A 116 -1.33 -13.10 2.18
C VAL A 116 -1.65 -12.85 0.71
N VAL A 117 -2.43 -11.83 0.42
CA VAL A 117 -2.89 -11.53 -0.94
C VAL A 117 -2.33 -10.20 -1.42
N SER A 118 -1.55 -10.23 -2.48
CA SER A 118 -0.98 -9.06 -3.13
C SER A 118 -1.81 -8.64 -4.35
N ALA A 119 -1.86 -7.33 -4.58
CA ALA A 119 -2.33 -6.78 -5.83
C ALA A 119 -1.20 -6.69 -6.85
N THR A 120 -1.55 -6.54 -8.13
CA THR A 120 -0.59 -6.33 -9.20
C THR A 120 -0.27 -4.85 -9.37
N ARG A 121 1.01 -4.54 -9.47
CA ARG A 121 1.49 -3.19 -9.74
C ARG A 121 1.61 -2.96 -11.25
N ILE A 122 1.09 -1.82 -11.70
CA ILE A 122 1.42 -1.22 -12.98
C ILE A 122 2.44 -0.12 -12.68
N GLU A 123 3.59 -0.14 -13.32
CA GLU A 123 4.72 0.75 -13.02
C GLU A 123 5.29 1.37 -14.31
N PRO A 124 5.70 2.66 -14.30
CA PRO A 124 6.50 3.21 -15.38
C PRO A 124 7.86 2.49 -15.45
N PRO A 125 8.51 2.43 -16.62
CA PRO A 125 9.74 1.65 -16.82
C PRO A 125 10.98 2.32 -16.20
N LEU A 126 10.90 2.70 -14.92
CA LEU A 126 11.99 3.30 -14.15
C LEU A 126 12.89 2.25 -13.50
N HIS A 127 12.41 1.03 -13.37
CA HIS A 127 13.13 -0.12 -12.85
C HIS A 127 13.06 -1.30 -13.83
N PRO A 128 13.99 -2.25 -13.72
CA PRO A 128 13.95 -3.47 -14.55
C PRO A 128 12.59 -4.17 -14.44
N ASP A 129 12.22 -4.84 -15.51
CA ASP A 129 11.03 -5.68 -15.55
C ASP A 129 11.13 -6.84 -14.57
N GLY A 130 9.98 -7.35 -14.15
CA GLY A 130 9.83 -8.48 -13.23
C GLY A 130 8.51 -9.22 -13.49
N PRO A 131 8.46 -10.51 -13.16
CA PRO A 131 7.27 -11.33 -13.41
C PRO A 131 6.06 -10.95 -12.54
N GLU A 132 6.26 -10.08 -11.54
CA GLU A 132 5.26 -9.69 -10.55
C GLU A 132 4.55 -8.36 -10.86
N LYS A 133 4.84 -7.75 -12.00
CA LYS A 133 4.30 -6.41 -12.33
C LYS A 133 4.08 -6.25 -13.83
N VAL A 134 3.40 -5.17 -14.18
CA VAL A 134 3.17 -4.72 -15.54
C VAL A 134 3.94 -3.42 -15.78
N LEU A 135 4.79 -3.37 -16.78
CA LEU A 135 5.48 -2.15 -17.17
C LEU A 135 4.65 -1.38 -18.19
N GLN A 136 4.04 -0.29 -17.75
CA GLN A 136 3.28 0.63 -18.59
C GLN A 136 3.37 2.04 -18.02
N ASP A 137 3.70 3.01 -18.86
CA ASP A 137 3.89 4.41 -18.45
C ASP A 137 2.59 5.20 -18.58
N PHE A 138 2.06 5.66 -17.45
CA PHE A 138 0.96 6.60 -17.33
C PHE A 138 1.36 7.87 -16.57
N GLY A 139 2.66 8.19 -16.54
CA GLY A 139 3.24 9.32 -15.84
C GLY A 139 4.07 8.92 -14.62
N ILE A 140 5.05 9.76 -14.28
CA ILE A 140 5.98 9.52 -13.17
C ILE A 140 5.79 10.48 -11.99
N GLU A 141 4.87 11.43 -12.16
CA GLU A 141 4.49 12.43 -11.15
C GLU A 141 2.96 12.57 -11.13
N PRO A 142 2.32 12.87 -9.98
CA PRO A 142 0.86 13.03 -9.91
C PRO A 142 0.28 14.05 -10.89
N GLU A 143 1.02 15.10 -11.20
CA GLU A 143 0.61 16.16 -12.13
C GLU A 143 0.64 15.72 -13.61
N GLU A 144 1.39 14.67 -13.92
CA GLU A 144 1.54 14.10 -15.27
C GLU A 144 0.72 12.83 -15.48
N PHE A 145 -0.01 12.41 -14.45
CA PHE A 145 -0.71 11.13 -14.44
C PHE A 145 -1.84 11.06 -15.47
N ASP A 146 -1.70 10.16 -16.45
CA ASP A 146 -2.72 9.86 -17.45
C ASP A 146 -3.73 8.83 -16.92
N GLU A 147 -4.67 9.31 -16.12
CA GLU A 147 -5.72 8.47 -15.56
C GLU A 147 -6.61 7.84 -16.65
N MET A 148 -6.90 8.57 -17.73
CA MET A 148 -7.75 8.04 -18.81
C MET A 148 -7.07 6.90 -19.53
N GLY A 149 -5.80 7.05 -19.87
CA GLY A 149 -5.00 5.99 -20.47
C GLY A 149 -4.92 4.75 -19.59
N LEU A 150 -4.72 4.93 -18.27
CA LEU A 150 -4.76 3.82 -17.32
C LEU A 150 -6.13 3.11 -17.32
N MET A 151 -7.24 3.88 -17.29
CA MET A 151 -8.58 3.28 -17.29
C MET A 151 -8.92 2.56 -18.61
N GLU A 152 -8.40 3.02 -19.74
CA GLU A 152 -8.53 2.32 -21.02
C GLU A 152 -7.72 1.02 -21.00
N PHE A 153 -6.47 1.06 -20.56
CA PHE A 153 -5.61 -0.10 -20.40
C PHE A 153 -6.25 -1.19 -19.53
N LEU A 154 -6.85 -0.81 -18.39
CA LEU A 154 -7.52 -1.76 -17.49
C LEU A 154 -8.75 -2.45 -18.10
N LYS A 155 -9.38 -1.84 -19.12
CA LYS A 155 -10.51 -2.47 -19.85
C LYS A 155 -10.04 -3.50 -20.87
N GLU A 156 -8.84 -3.35 -21.37
CA GLU A 156 -8.21 -4.24 -22.37
C GLU A 156 -7.40 -5.38 -21.71
N ASP A 157 -7.58 -5.59 -20.40
CA ASP A 157 -6.80 -6.53 -19.60
C ASP A 157 -6.78 -7.93 -20.24
N GLU A 158 -5.59 -8.33 -20.68
CA GLU A 158 -5.32 -9.62 -21.33
C GLU A 158 -5.10 -10.78 -20.35
N TYR A 159 -5.07 -10.49 -19.03
CA TYR A 159 -4.67 -11.49 -18.04
C TYR A 159 -5.77 -12.50 -17.69
N GLY A 160 -6.96 -12.33 -18.23
CA GLY A 160 -8.06 -13.28 -18.04
C GLY A 160 -8.61 -13.32 -16.61
N GLU A 161 -9.87 -13.67 -16.48
CA GLU A 161 -10.52 -13.78 -15.18
C GLU A 161 -9.80 -14.79 -14.27
N ASP A 162 -9.60 -14.41 -13.00
CA ASP A 162 -9.05 -15.25 -11.92
C ASP A 162 -7.58 -15.71 -12.10
N LYS A 163 -6.75 -15.01 -12.87
CA LYS A 163 -5.32 -15.31 -12.90
C LYS A 163 -4.69 -15.04 -11.52
N LEU A 164 -4.16 -16.10 -10.91
CA LEU A 164 -3.41 -16.05 -9.66
C LEU A 164 -1.98 -16.57 -9.89
N THR A 165 -1.03 -15.98 -9.18
CA THR A 165 0.36 -16.47 -9.11
C THR A 165 0.82 -16.51 -7.67
N GLU A 166 1.80 -17.35 -7.39
CA GLU A 166 2.47 -17.34 -6.09
C GLU A 166 3.36 -16.10 -5.97
N GLY A 167 3.35 -15.45 -4.82
CA GLY A 167 4.22 -14.32 -4.51
C GLY A 167 3.60 -13.34 -3.52
N ILE A 168 4.47 -12.52 -2.90
CA ILE A 168 4.07 -11.39 -2.07
C ILE A 168 4.83 -10.15 -2.56
N PHE A 169 4.08 -9.10 -2.86
CA PHE A 169 4.62 -7.77 -3.22
C PHE A 169 3.68 -6.69 -2.70
N ALA A 170 4.21 -5.55 -2.27
CA ALA A 170 3.34 -4.42 -1.92
C ALA A 170 2.56 -3.92 -3.15
N PRO A 171 1.25 -3.58 -3.03
CA PRO A 171 0.49 -3.67 -1.80
C PRO A 171 0.01 -5.10 -1.54
N TRP A 172 -0.07 -5.47 -0.28
CA TRP A 172 -0.55 -6.78 0.13
C TRP A 172 -1.44 -6.69 1.37
N ALA A 173 -2.44 -7.55 1.43
CA ALA A 173 -3.40 -7.63 2.51
C ALA A 173 -3.28 -8.94 3.29
N ILE A 174 -3.60 -8.86 4.58
CA ILE A 174 -3.59 -9.98 5.51
C ILE A 174 -4.58 -9.70 6.64
N TYR A 175 -5.04 -10.73 7.35
CA TYR A 175 -5.70 -10.53 8.62
C TYR A 175 -4.71 -9.97 9.66
N LYS A 176 -5.11 -8.92 10.38
CA LYS A 176 -4.30 -8.24 11.40
C LYS A 176 -3.73 -9.22 12.44
N GLU A 177 -4.54 -10.14 12.90
CA GLU A 177 -4.12 -11.15 13.88
C GLU A 177 -3.03 -12.09 13.31
N ASP A 178 -3.13 -12.45 12.02
CA ASP A 178 -2.12 -13.26 11.35
C ASP A 178 -0.79 -12.51 11.22
N PHE A 179 -0.83 -11.22 10.86
CA PHE A 179 0.35 -10.34 10.87
C PHE A 179 0.99 -10.26 12.25
N GLN A 180 0.19 -10.06 13.30
CA GLN A 180 0.68 -9.97 14.68
C GLN A 180 1.22 -11.31 15.20
N SER A 181 0.67 -12.45 14.76
CA SER A 181 1.10 -13.78 15.19
C SER A 181 2.53 -14.13 14.80
N ILE A 182 3.02 -13.58 13.68
CA ILE A 182 4.42 -13.74 13.27
C ILE A 182 5.34 -12.67 13.85
N GLY A 183 4.81 -11.75 14.67
CA GLY A 183 5.56 -10.68 15.33
C GLY A 183 5.78 -9.42 14.52
N GLY A 184 5.03 -9.20 13.42
CA GLY A 184 5.18 -8.03 12.57
C GLY A 184 6.54 -7.94 11.85
N HIS A 185 6.98 -6.74 11.50
CA HIS A 185 8.31 -6.52 10.93
C HIS A 185 9.40 -6.59 12.00
N ASP A 186 10.62 -7.02 11.63
CA ASP A 186 11.76 -7.00 12.54
C ASP A 186 12.36 -5.59 12.62
N PRO A 187 12.35 -4.94 13.81
CA PRO A 187 12.88 -3.59 13.96
C PRO A 187 14.38 -3.45 13.66
N LEU A 188 15.12 -4.54 13.54
CA LEU A 188 16.52 -4.52 13.10
C LEU A 188 16.68 -3.96 11.68
N TYR A 189 15.63 -4.01 10.86
CA TYR A 189 15.65 -3.48 9.49
C TYR A 189 15.26 -1.99 9.43
N ALA A 190 14.97 -1.34 10.56
CA ALA A 190 14.65 0.08 10.57
C ALA A 190 15.86 0.94 10.18
N PRO A 191 15.67 2.07 9.49
CA PRO A 191 14.40 2.64 9.02
C PRO A 191 13.84 1.95 7.77
N GLN A 192 14.63 1.23 7.02
CA GLN A 192 14.44 0.41 5.81
C GLN A 192 15.84 -0.05 5.36
N SER A 193 16.08 -1.05 4.60
CA SER A 193 15.38 -1.87 3.67
C SER A 193 15.60 -3.35 4.03
N LYS A 194 15.01 -4.26 3.30
CA LYS A 194 14.99 -5.71 3.54
C LYS A 194 13.90 -6.18 4.52
N GLU A 195 13.17 -5.28 5.15
CA GLU A 195 12.01 -5.57 5.98
C GLU A 195 10.98 -6.43 5.23
N ASP A 196 10.70 -6.09 3.96
CA ASP A 196 9.80 -6.87 3.09
C ASP A 196 10.32 -8.29 2.87
N SER A 197 11.60 -8.43 2.50
CA SER A 197 12.19 -9.75 2.25
C SER A 197 12.19 -10.63 3.50
N ASP A 198 12.40 -10.04 4.67
CA ASP A 198 12.37 -10.74 5.94
C ASP A 198 10.96 -11.22 6.28
N ILE A 199 9.98 -10.31 6.26
CA ILE A 199 8.60 -10.66 6.63
C ILE A 199 8.00 -11.68 5.66
N PHE A 200 8.27 -11.56 4.35
CA PHE A 200 7.81 -12.52 3.35
C PHE A 200 8.39 -13.92 3.58
N ASN A 201 9.69 -14.01 3.89
CA ASN A 201 10.32 -15.27 4.23
C ASN A 201 9.70 -15.89 5.50
N ARG A 202 9.39 -15.08 6.52
CA ARG A 202 8.75 -15.55 7.74
C ARG A 202 7.31 -16.04 7.51
N PHE A 203 6.54 -15.39 6.64
CA PHE A 203 5.23 -15.90 6.23
C PHE A 203 5.35 -17.28 5.58
N GLN A 204 6.27 -17.45 4.62
CA GLN A 204 6.47 -18.74 3.95
C GLN A 204 6.91 -19.82 4.94
N LEU A 205 7.86 -19.53 5.83
CA LEU A 205 8.32 -20.47 6.86
C LEU A 205 7.22 -20.83 7.86
N ALA A 206 6.29 -19.93 8.13
CA ALA A 206 5.12 -20.17 8.98
C ALA A 206 3.99 -20.91 8.27
N GLY A 207 4.14 -21.20 6.96
CA GLY A 207 3.16 -21.96 6.18
C GLY A 207 2.02 -21.13 5.61
N TYR A 208 2.15 -19.83 5.54
CA TYR A 208 1.16 -18.97 4.87
C TYR A 208 1.18 -19.19 3.35
N GLU A 209 -0.01 -19.24 2.78
CA GLU A 209 -0.18 -19.19 1.32
C GLU A 209 0.00 -17.74 0.84
N THR A 210 0.83 -17.55 -0.18
CA THR A 210 1.13 -16.23 -0.73
C THR A 210 0.61 -16.15 -2.16
N ILE A 211 -0.33 -15.24 -2.40
CA ILE A 211 -1.08 -15.14 -3.65
C ILE A 211 -0.95 -13.70 -4.18
N GLN A 212 -0.67 -13.57 -5.47
CA GLN A 212 -0.86 -12.34 -6.22
C GLN A 212 -2.08 -12.48 -7.15
N THR A 213 -3.05 -11.57 -7.03
CA THR A 213 -4.15 -11.46 -8.00
C THR A 213 -3.78 -10.51 -9.14
N TRP A 214 -4.10 -10.94 -10.38
CA TRP A 214 -3.87 -10.17 -11.60
C TRP A 214 -5.12 -9.42 -12.07
N GLN A 215 -6.09 -9.26 -11.20
CA GLN A 215 -7.32 -8.49 -11.44
C GLN A 215 -7.46 -7.28 -10.48
N GLY A 216 -6.71 -7.28 -9.39
CA GLY A 216 -6.61 -6.13 -8.46
C GLY A 216 -5.36 -5.31 -8.75
N TYR A 217 -5.52 -4.06 -9.20
CA TYR A 217 -4.40 -3.24 -9.67
C TYR A 217 -4.15 -2.00 -8.82
N VAL A 218 -2.88 -1.61 -8.77
CA VAL A 218 -2.45 -0.26 -8.39
C VAL A 218 -1.51 0.31 -9.45
N TYR A 219 -1.55 1.62 -9.67
CA TYR A 219 -0.48 2.30 -10.39
C TYR A 219 0.53 2.83 -9.37
N HIS A 220 1.79 2.44 -9.50
CA HIS A 220 2.84 2.76 -8.55
C HIS A 220 3.92 3.63 -9.20
N MET A 221 4.07 4.87 -8.72
CA MET A 221 5.02 5.83 -9.30
C MET A 221 6.49 5.58 -8.94
N THR A 222 6.79 4.47 -8.38
CA THR A 222 8.08 3.90 -7.97
C THR A 222 9.16 4.89 -7.55
N CYS A 223 9.69 4.69 -6.33
CA CYS A 223 10.91 5.37 -5.86
C CYS A 223 10.87 6.91 -5.85
N ARG A 224 9.68 7.52 -5.81
CA ARG A 224 9.51 8.97 -5.71
C ARG A 224 9.46 9.47 -4.27
N GLY A 225 9.53 8.55 -3.30
CA GLY A 225 9.56 8.89 -1.89
C GLY A 225 10.84 9.59 -1.43
N SER A 226 10.86 9.99 -0.17
CA SER A 226 11.96 10.68 0.50
C SER A 226 13.31 9.94 0.47
N ARG A 227 13.30 8.65 0.11
CA ARG A 227 14.48 7.80 0.02
C ARG A 227 15.61 8.39 -0.83
N PHE A 228 15.28 9.16 -1.86
CA PHE A 228 16.24 9.75 -2.79
C PHE A 228 16.49 11.24 -2.55
N LYS A 229 15.85 11.85 -1.55
CA LYS A 229 15.99 13.27 -1.24
C LYS A 229 17.01 13.55 -0.13
N ASP A 230 17.44 12.51 0.58
CA ASP A 230 18.39 12.58 1.70
C ASP A 230 19.83 12.23 1.25
N GLY A 231 20.18 12.54 -0.02
CA GLY A 231 21.52 12.40 -0.59
C GLY A 231 22.40 13.63 -0.41
#